data_20c8551b2c59723e0b4c1a239a733645
#
_entry.id   20c8551b2c59723e0b4c1a239a733645
#
_cell.length_a   1.000
_cell.length_b   1.000
_cell.length_c   1.000
_cell.angle_alpha   90.00
_cell.angle_beta   90.00
_cell.angle_gamma   90.00
#
_symmetry.space_group_name_H-M   'P 1'
#
loop_
_entity.id
_entity.type
_entity.pdbx_description
1 polymer ?
#
loop_
_entity_poly.entity_id
_entity_poly.type
_entity_poly.pdbx_seq_one_letter_code
_entity_poly.pdbx_strand_id
1 'polypeptide(L)'
;MSNRPGEGKILTSNYLNFSEPKALEKLNELTNIELKMYDSEAAGTGFHTKGYIFKKDETYRIITGSSNLTKTALTSNIEWNTRIISTEQGEIAGDILGEFDRLWNSEYSIGFDDFFEVYKERYNIIKKQREVAASEQIVSLQKYTLKPNSMQEQFIVNLKKMLAKGEDRVLLISSTGTGKTYASAFAMRECGFKRVLFLVHRGQLARQSRESYRKRTIIGCL
;
A
#
# COMPACT_ATOMS: atom_id res chain seq x y z
N MET A 1 -19.99 7.09 -39.99
CA MET A 1 -18.89 7.30 -38.98
C MET A 1 -18.64 5.95 -38.35
N SER A 2 -17.55 5.28 -38.67
CA SER A 2 -17.26 3.94 -38.15
C SER A 2 -16.85 4.11 -36.67
N ASN A 3 -17.64 3.57 -35.75
CA ASN A 3 -17.30 3.40 -34.36
C ASN A 3 -16.20 2.32 -34.24
N ARG A 4 -14.99 2.60 -34.68
CA ARG A 4 -13.85 1.75 -34.27
C ARG A 4 -13.59 2.08 -32.80
N PRO A 5 -13.53 1.07 -31.92
CA PRO A 5 -13.06 1.30 -30.57
C PRO A 5 -11.66 1.93 -30.63
N GLY A 6 -11.45 3.00 -29.88
CA GLY A 6 -10.15 3.67 -29.85
C GLY A 6 -9.07 2.73 -29.33
N GLU A 7 -7.86 2.87 -29.85
CA GLU A 7 -6.68 2.18 -29.34
C GLU A 7 -6.33 2.74 -27.96
N GLY A 8 -5.90 1.87 -27.06
CA GLY A 8 -5.50 2.25 -25.70
C GLY A 8 -4.22 1.58 -25.25
N LYS A 9 -3.53 2.24 -24.32
CA LYS A 9 -2.32 1.74 -23.67
C LYS A 9 -2.54 1.68 -22.17
N ILE A 10 -2.19 0.58 -21.55
CA ILE A 10 -2.24 0.41 -20.10
C ILE A 10 -0.86 0.05 -19.60
N LEU A 11 -0.32 0.88 -18.72
CA LEU A 11 0.90 0.59 -17.99
C LEU A 11 0.56 0.32 -16.52
N THR A 12 0.86 -0.89 -16.08
CA THR A 12 0.76 -1.29 -14.68
C THR A 12 2.16 -1.53 -14.09
N SER A 13 2.24 -2.01 -12.86
CA SER A 13 3.52 -2.28 -12.20
C SER A 13 3.45 -3.53 -11.34
N ASN A 14 4.59 -4.20 -11.16
CA ASN A 14 4.79 -5.28 -10.19
C ASN A 14 4.95 -4.76 -8.74
N TYR A 15 4.90 -3.43 -8.53
CA TYR A 15 5.07 -2.82 -7.22
C TYR A 15 4.06 -3.38 -6.21
N LEU A 16 4.57 -3.97 -5.14
CA LEU A 16 3.81 -4.63 -4.07
C LEU A 16 2.84 -5.74 -4.54
N ASN A 17 2.93 -6.19 -5.80
CA ASN A 17 2.08 -7.23 -6.37
C ASN A 17 0.57 -6.99 -6.15
N PHE A 18 0.09 -5.78 -6.46
CA PHE A 18 -1.33 -5.42 -6.31
C PHE A 18 -2.18 -5.74 -7.55
N SER A 19 -1.56 -5.87 -8.72
CA SER A 19 -2.28 -6.13 -9.96
C SER A 19 -2.73 -7.60 -10.00
N GLU A 20 -4.04 -7.86 -10.01
CA GLU A 20 -4.57 -9.21 -10.03
C GLU A 20 -4.35 -9.87 -11.40
N PRO A 21 -3.73 -11.07 -11.51
CA PRO A 21 -3.46 -11.72 -12.79
C PRO A 21 -4.71 -11.90 -13.66
N LYS A 22 -5.85 -12.29 -13.07
CA LYS A 22 -7.13 -12.42 -13.83
C LYS A 22 -7.60 -11.10 -14.43
N ALA A 23 -7.31 -9.97 -13.80
CA ALA A 23 -7.65 -8.67 -14.36
C ALA A 23 -6.73 -8.32 -15.53
N LEU A 24 -5.45 -8.67 -15.44
CA LEU A 24 -4.48 -8.48 -16.52
C LEU A 24 -4.82 -9.35 -17.73
N GLU A 25 -5.20 -10.62 -17.53
CA GLU A 25 -5.68 -11.51 -18.60
C GLU A 25 -6.87 -10.88 -19.34
N LYS A 26 -7.89 -10.42 -18.61
CA LYS A 26 -9.08 -9.78 -19.22
C LYS A 26 -8.76 -8.48 -19.95
N LEU A 27 -7.79 -7.71 -19.48
CA LEU A 27 -7.35 -6.50 -20.19
C LEU A 27 -6.63 -6.87 -21.49
N ASN A 28 -5.83 -7.93 -21.48
CA ASN A 28 -5.11 -8.40 -22.66
C ASN A 28 -6.02 -9.06 -23.72
N GLU A 29 -7.22 -9.55 -23.32
CA GLU A 29 -8.24 -10.05 -24.26
C GLU A 29 -8.83 -8.92 -25.13
N LEU A 30 -8.66 -7.66 -24.74
CA LEU A 30 -9.15 -6.51 -25.49
C LEU A 30 -8.21 -6.19 -26.66
N THR A 31 -8.62 -6.51 -27.88
CA THR A 31 -7.80 -6.40 -29.11
C THR A 31 -7.35 -4.98 -29.45
N ASN A 32 -7.92 -3.96 -28.81
CA ASN A 32 -7.61 -2.55 -29.01
C ASN A 32 -6.79 -1.97 -27.84
N ILE A 33 -6.34 -2.79 -26.90
CA ILE A 33 -5.55 -2.38 -25.74
C ILE A 33 -4.17 -3.05 -25.81
N GLU A 34 -3.12 -2.26 -25.65
CA GLU A 34 -1.76 -2.74 -25.42
C GLU A 34 -1.45 -2.65 -23.92
N LEU A 35 -0.99 -3.75 -23.34
CA LEU A 35 -0.72 -3.87 -21.90
C LEU A 35 0.78 -4.08 -21.66
N LYS A 36 1.38 -3.23 -20.84
CA LYS A 36 2.75 -3.40 -20.34
C LYS A 36 2.79 -3.36 -18.81
N MET A 37 3.82 -3.99 -18.26
CA MET A 37 4.16 -3.93 -16.85
C MET A 37 5.51 -3.25 -16.66
N TYR A 38 5.54 -2.21 -15.82
CA TYR A 38 6.77 -1.58 -15.38
C TYR A 38 7.38 -2.39 -14.23
N ASP A 39 8.59 -2.90 -14.44
CA ASP A 39 9.33 -3.62 -13.42
C ASP A 39 10.00 -2.63 -12.45
N SER A 40 9.28 -2.30 -11.39
CA SER A 40 9.73 -1.36 -10.37
C SER A 40 10.90 -1.90 -9.53
N GLU A 41 11.09 -3.22 -9.48
CA GLU A 41 12.20 -3.83 -8.76
C GLU A 41 13.49 -3.73 -9.56
N ALA A 42 13.45 -4.07 -10.84
CA ALA A 42 14.61 -3.91 -11.73
C ALA A 42 15.00 -2.43 -11.88
N ALA A 43 14.02 -1.53 -11.93
CA ALA A 43 14.24 -0.09 -12.00
C ALA A 43 14.75 0.53 -10.68
N GLY A 44 14.64 -0.18 -9.55
CA GLY A 44 15.00 0.34 -8.23
C GLY A 44 14.14 1.52 -7.75
N THR A 45 12.99 1.75 -8.38
CA THR A 45 12.09 2.88 -8.08
C THR A 45 10.66 2.42 -7.89
N GLY A 46 9.94 2.96 -6.89
CA GLY A 46 8.54 2.66 -6.68
C GLY A 46 7.66 3.25 -7.79
N PHE A 47 6.67 2.49 -8.24
CA PHE A 47 5.65 2.94 -9.19
C PHE A 47 4.30 3.04 -8.48
N HIS A 48 3.83 4.26 -8.25
CA HIS A 48 2.57 4.48 -7.52
C HIS A 48 1.67 5.52 -8.20
N THR A 49 1.85 5.72 -9.49
CA THR A 49 1.10 6.66 -10.31
C THR A 49 -0.30 6.13 -10.62
N LYS A 50 -1.32 6.99 -10.54
CA LYS A 50 -2.69 6.74 -10.97
C LYS A 50 -3.08 7.87 -11.90
N GLY A 51 -3.16 7.56 -13.17
CA GLY A 51 -3.53 8.52 -14.20
C GLY A 51 -4.38 7.85 -15.28
N TYR A 52 -5.37 8.58 -15.76
CA TYR A 52 -6.24 8.16 -16.86
C TYR A 52 -6.24 9.29 -17.88
N ILE A 53 -5.85 8.98 -19.10
CA ILE A 53 -5.70 9.94 -20.19
C ILE A 53 -6.66 9.53 -21.30
N PHE A 54 -7.61 10.37 -21.62
CA PHE A 54 -8.57 10.15 -22.69
C PHE A 54 -8.41 11.25 -23.74
N LYS A 55 -8.19 10.85 -25.00
CA LYS A 55 -8.18 11.78 -26.14
C LYS A 55 -9.51 11.72 -26.88
N LYS A 56 -10.11 12.87 -27.13
CA LYS A 56 -11.23 13.02 -28.04
C LYS A 56 -11.01 14.27 -28.87
N ASP A 57 -10.93 14.08 -30.18
CA ASP A 57 -10.59 15.13 -31.13
C ASP A 57 -9.25 15.81 -30.75
N GLU A 58 -9.20 17.11 -30.62
CA GLU A 58 -8.04 17.89 -30.20
C GLU A 58 -7.92 18.10 -28.67
N THR A 59 -8.76 17.38 -27.91
CA THR A 59 -8.86 17.60 -26.46
C THR A 59 -8.47 16.36 -25.68
N TYR A 60 -7.62 16.54 -24.69
CA TYR A 60 -7.31 15.56 -23.66
C TYR A 60 -8.12 15.81 -22.39
N ARG A 61 -8.65 14.72 -21.83
CA ARG A 61 -9.21 14.67 -20.49
C ARG A 61 -8.31 13.79 -19.65
N ILE A 62 -7.65 14.40 -18.67
CA ILE A 62 -6.70 13.74 -17.81
C ILE A 62 -7.28 13.70 -16.41
N ILE A 63 -7.31 12.51 -15.81
CA ILE A 63 -7.73 12.32 -14.42
C ILE A 63 -6.50 11.78 -13.68
N THR A 64 -6.08 12.46 -12.64
CA THR A 64 -4.99 12.04 -11.76
C THR A 64 -5.39 12.19 -10.31
N GLY A 65 -4.93 11.30 -9.43
CA GLY A 65 -5.28 11.35 -8.01
C GLY A 65 -4.94 10.07 -7.26
N SER A 66 -5.77 9.74 -6.28
CA SER A 66 -5.57 8.59 -5.40
C SER A 66 -6.23 7.29 -5.89
N SER A 67 -7.14 7.37 -6.86
CA SER A 67 -7.94 6.23 -7.32
C SER A 67 -7.13 5.22 -8.13
N ASN A 68 -6.98 4.01 -7.61
CA ASN A 68 -6.52 2.88 -8.40
C ASN A 68 -7.64 2.36 -9.32
N LEU A 69 -7.29 1.62 -10.38
CA LEU A 69 -8.26 0.92 -11.23
C LEU A 69 -8.77 -0.34 -10.52
N THR A 70 -9.51 -0.14 -9.44
CA THR A 70 -10.13 -1.22 -8.65
C THR A 70 -11.61 -0.93 -8.44
N LYS A 71 -12.41 -1.99 -8.27
CA LYS A 71 -13.86 -1.84 -8.03
C LYS A 71 -14.12 -0.94 -6.83
N THR A 72 -13.41 -1.12 -5.72
CA THR A 72 -13.61 -0.34 -4.49
C THR A 72 -13.20 1.12 -4.64
N ALA A 73 -12.09 1.41 -5.31
CA ALA A 73 -11.64 2.78 -5.56
C ALA A 73 -12.61 3.54 -6.49
N LEU A 74 -13.25 2.83 -7.43
CA LEU A 74 -14.18 3.42 -8.39
C LEU A 74 -15.63 3.53 -7.88
N THR A 75 -16.01 2.79 -6.81
CA THR A 75 -17.43 2.70 -6.39
C THR A 75 -17.71 3.04 -4.94
N SER A 76 -16.78 2.81 -4.02
CA SER A 76 -17.08 2.88 -2.58
C SER A 76 -16.06 3.62 -1.73
N ASN A 77 -14.81 3.72 -2.17
CA ASN A 77 -13.81 4.48 -1.43
C ASN A 77 -14.02 5.99 -1.60
N ILE A 78 -13.59 6.73 -0.59
CA ILE A 78 -13.47 8.19 -0.70
C ILE A 78 -12.11 8.47 -1.34
N GLU A 79 -12.13 8.97 -2.57
CA GLU A 79 -10.94 9.22 -3.37
C GLU A 79 -10.89 10.68 -3.83
N TRP A 80 -9.71 11.23 -3.90
CA TRP A 80 -9.48 12.58 -4.42
C TRP A 80 -8.85 12.50 -5.80
N ASN A 81 -9.58 13.00 -6.81
CA ASN A 81 -9.11 13.05 -8.19
C ASN A 81 -9.26 14.44 -8.75
N THR A 82 -8.26 14.89 -9.49
CA THR A 82 -8.28 16.11 -10.27
C THR A 82 -8.55 15.77 -11.72
N ARG A 83 -9.53 16.43 -12.31
CA ARG A 83 -9.80 16.35 -13.76
C ARG A 83 -9.27 17.60 -14.45
N ILE A 84 -8.37 17.39 -15.39
CA ILE A 84 -7.78 18.42 -16.21
C ILE A 84 -8.32 18.27 -17.63
N ILE A 85 -8.64 19.37 -18.28
CA ILE A 85 -8.98 19.43 -19.70
C ILE A 85 -7.91 20.29 -20.35
N SER A 86 -7.23 19.75 -21.35
CA SER A 86 -6.16 20.44 -22.07
C SER A 86 -6.27 20.17 -23.56
N THR A 87 -5.78 21.08 -24.37
CA THR A 87 -5.62 20.85 -25.80
C THR A 87 -4.33 20.07 -26.07
N GLU A 88 -4.16 19.57 -27.28
CA GLU A 88 -2.96 18.84 -27.70
C GLU A 88 -1.67 19.68 -27.57
N GLN A 89 -1.81 21.00 -27.71
CA GLN A 89 -0.69 21.97 -27.56
C GLN A 89 -0.55 22.51 -26.13
N GLY A 90 -1.39 22.06 -25.20
CA GLY A 90 -1.34 22.51 -23.80
C GLY A 90 -0.13 21.93 -23.07
N GLU A 91 0.61 22.76 -22.37
CA GLU A 91 1.82 22.41 -21.61
C GLU A 91 1.56 21.23 -20.66
N ILE A 92 0.47 21.28 -19.89
CA ILE A 92 0.13 20.21 -18.94
C ILE A 92 -0.12 18.87 -19.63
N ALA A 93 -0.81 18.87 -20.78
CA ALA A 93 -1.01 17.63 -21.54
C ALA A 93 0.33 17.12 -22.11
N GLY A 94 1.17 18.02 -22.60
CA GLY A 94 2.50 17.70 -23.10
C GLY A 94 3.37 17.04 -22.04
N ASP A 95 3.43 17.60 -20.84
CA ASP A 95 4.22 17.06 -19.73
C ASP A 95 3.74 15.66 -19.29
N ILE A 96 2.43 15.50 -19.12
CA ILE A 96 1.85 14.22 -18.67
C ILE A 96 2.01 13.13 -19.73
N LEU A 97 1.79 13.46 -20.99
CA LEU A 97 1.99 12.54 -22.12
C LEU A 97 3.46 12.18 -22.28
N GLY A 98 4.35 13.16 -22.19
CA GLY A 98 5.79 12.93 -22.24
C GLY A 98 6.28 12.00 -21.13
N GLU A 99 5.77 12.16 -19.91
CA GLU A 99 6.10 11.28 -18.80
C GLU A 99 5.52 9.86 -19.00
N PHE A 100 4.29 9.76 -19.51
CA PHE A 100 3.71 8.45 -19.84
C PHE A 100 4.53 7.76 -20.94
N ASP A 101 4.90 8.46 -22.01
CA ASP A 101 5.68 7.90 -23.10
C ASP A 101 7.09 7.51 -22.65
N ARG A 102 7.70 8.27 -21.77
CA ARG A 102 8.99 7.93 -21.16
C ARG A 102 8.91 6.63 -20.37
N LEU A 103 7.89 6.46 -19.56
CA LEU A 103 7.66 5.22 -18.80
C LEU A 103 7.30 4.06 -19.72
N TRP A 104 6.44 4.29 -20.71
CA TRP A 104 5.98 3.27 -21.66
C TRP A 104 7.11 2.69 -22.50
N ASN A 105 8.06 3.52 -22.90
CA ASN A 105 9.21 3.14 -23.73
C ASN A 105 10.48 2.83 -22.89
N SER A 106 10.35 2.78 -21.57
CA SER A 106 11.45 2.40 -20.69
C SER A 106 11.87 0.95 -20.92
N GLU A 107 13.15 0.66 -20.77
CA GLU A 107 13.67 -0.71 -20.75
C GLU A 107 13.04 -1.61 -19.67
N TYR A 108 12.49 -0.99 -18.62
CA TYR A 108 11.78 -1.68 -17.54
C TYR A 108 10.30 -1.92 -17.84
N SER A 109 9.77 -1.46 -18.98
CA SER A 109 8.37 -1.66 -19.38
C SER A 109 8.23 -2.83 -20.33
N ILE A 110 7.83 -3.97 -19.77
CA ILE A 110 7.82 -5.30 -20.41
C ILE A 110 6.41 -5.58 -20.96
N GLY A 111 6.32 -6.13 -22.17
CA GLY A 111 5.08 -6.53 -22.81
C GLY A 111 4.39 -7.71 -22.11
N PHE A 112 3.07 -7.84 -22.32
CA PHE A 112 2.26 -8.87 -21.63
C PHE A 112 2.83 -10.28 -21.75
N ASP A 113 3.18 -10.72 -22.94
CA ASP A 113 3.62 -12.09 -23.21
C ASP A 113 4.95 -12.42 -22.50
N ASP A 114 5.79 -11.42 -22.27
CA ASP A 114 7.11 -11.60 -21.64
C ASP A 114 7.06 -11.60 -20.11
N PHE A 115 6.10 -10.88 -19.50
CA PHE A 115 6.06 -10.78 -18.04
C PHE A 115 5.03 -11.69 -17.37
N PHE A 116 3.93 -12.04 -18.08
CA PHE A 116 2.69 -12.48 -17.44
C PHE A 116 2.84 -13.77 -16.63
N GLU A 117 3.43 -14.81 -17.19
CA GLU A 117 3.54 -16.10 -16.49
C GLU A 117 4.43 -16.01 -15.25
N VAL A 118 5.58 -15.33 -15.35
CA VAL A 118 6.48 -15.13 -14.21
C VAL A 118 5.80 -14.31 -13.12
N TYR A 119 5.08 -13.26 -13.49
CA TYR A 119 4.33 -12.43 -12.54
C TYR A 119 3.21 -13.21 -11.86
N LYS A 120 2.46 -14.01 -12.61
CA LYS A 120 1.36 -14.85 -12.11
C LYS A 120 1.82 -15.88 -11.08
N GLU A 121 2.92 -16.57 -11.37
CA GLU A 121 3.53 -17.50 -10.41
C GLU A 121 3.94 -16.79 -9.13
N ARG A 122 4.65 -15.69 -9.26
CA ARG A 122 5.10 -14.87 -8.12
C ARG A 122 3.93 -14.33 -7.31
N TYR A 123 2.90 -13.82 -7.97
CA TYR A 123 1.67 -13.33 -7.32
C TYR A 123 1.03 -14.44 -6.48
N ASN A 124 0.90 -15.64 -7.01
CA ASN A 124 0.30 -16.79 -6.34
C ASN A 124 1.12 -17.22 -5.12
N ILE A 125 2.45 -17.22 -5.21
CA ILE A 125 3.35 -17.51 -4.09
C ILE A 125 3.15 -16.48 -2.97
N ILE A 126 3.21 -15.19 -3.30
CA ILE A 126 3.05 -14.10 -2.32
C ILE A 126 1.66 -14.11 -1.71
N LYS A 127 0.62 -14.36 -2.50
CA LYS A 127 -0.76 -14.50 -2.02
C LYS A 127 -0.86 -15.64 -1.00
N LYS A 128 -0.32 -16.81 -1.33
CA LYS A 128 -0.30 -17.98 -0.45
C LYS A 128 0.48 -17.71 0.84
N GLN A 129 1.63 -17.04 0.76
CA GLN A 129 2.39 -16.61 1.92
C GLN A 129 1.60 -15.67 2.83
N ARG A 130 0.87 -14.71 2.25
CA ARG A 130 -0.01 -13.79 3.00
C ARG A 130 -1.16 -14.52 3.68
N GLU A 131 -1.76 -15.50 3.00
CA GLU A 131 -2.84 -16.34 3.55
C GLU A 131 -2.33 -17.21 4.71
N VAL A 132 -1.16 -17.86 4.55
CA VAL A 132 -0.51 -18.63 5.61
C VAL A 132 -0.15 -17.73 6.80
N ALA A 133 0.51 -16.59 6.55
CA ALA A 133 0.84 -15.63 7.61
C ALA A 133 -0.40 -15.10 8.34
N ALA A 134 -1.51 -14.87 7.63
CA ALA A 134 -2.77 -14.48 8.23
C ALA A 134 -3.40 -15.61 9.06
N SER A 135 -3.34 -16.86 8.59
CA SER A 135 -3.83 -18.02 9.31
C SER A 135 -2.98 -18.35 10.55
N GLU A 136 -1.65 -18.28 10.43
CA GLU A 136 -0.73 -18.46 11.55
C GLU A 136 -0.87 -17.38 12.61
N GLN A 137 -1.13 -16.13 12.22
CA GLN A 137 -1.45 -15.07 13.18
C GLN A 137 -2.71 -15.36 13.99
N ILE A 138 -3.70 -16.03 13.41
CA ILE A 138 -4.93 -16.43 14.12
C ILE A 138 -4.68 -17.61 15.08
N VAL A 139 -3.86 -18.58 14.70
CA VAL A 139 -3.59 -19.79 15.50
C VAL A 139 -2.50 -19.56 16.54
N SER A 140 -1.42 -18.81 16.21
CA SER A 140 -0.29 -18.62 17.11
C SER A 140 -0.54 -17.61 18.23
N LEU A 141 -1.42 -16.61 18.02
CA LEU A 141 -1.77 -15.62 19.04
C LEU A 141 -2.51 -16.20 20.25
N GLN A 142 -3.07 -17.41 20.14
CA GLN A 142 -3.71 -18.09 21.26
C GLN A 142 -2.75 -18.95 22.10
N LYS A 143 -1.58 -19.34 21.57
CA LYS A 143 -0.64 -20.28 22.21
C LYS A 143 0.71 -19.69 22.65
N TYR A 144 1.10 -18.52 22.19
CA TYR A 144 2.41 -17.96 22.53
C TYR A 144 2.30 -16.79 23.52
N THR A 145 3.02 -16.91 24.62
CA THR A 145 3.36 -15.76 25.48
C THR A 145 4.34 -14.90 24.68
N LEU A 146 3.84 -13.87 24.01
CA LEU A 146 4.66 -12.99 23.21
C LEU A 146 5.69 -12.28 24.11
N LYS A 147 6.95 -12.51 23.84
CA LYS A 147 8.06 -11.81 24.50
C LYS A 147 8.43 -10.57 23.67
N PRO A 148 8.85 -9.49 24.31
CA PRO A 148 9.40 -8.34 23.59
C PRO A 148 10.60 -8.77 22.74
N ASN A 149 10.76 -8.19 21.54
CA ASN A 149 11.98 -8.33 20.76
C ASN A 149 13.07 -7.38 21.29
N SER A 150 14.31 -7.50 20.80
CA SER A 150 15.46 -6.72 21.26
C SER A 150 15.24 -5.20 21.21
N MET A 151 14.57 -4.68 20.17
CA MET A 151 14.23 -3.25 20.06
C MET A 151 13.21 -2.83 21.14
N GLN A 152 12.22 -3.67 21.38
CA GLN A 152 11.18 -3.42 22.37
C GLN A 152 11.72 -3.50 23.80
N GLU A 153 12.63 -4.45 24.06
CA GLU A 153 13.34 -4.55 25.35
C GLU A 153 14.19 -3.31 25.61
N GLN A 154 14.96 -2.86 24.62
CA GLN A 154 15.76 -1.66 24.73
C GLN A 154 14.91 -0.41 24.99
N PHE A 155 13.77 -0.30 24.32
CA PHE A 155 12.82 0.79 24.55
C PHE A 155 12.28 0.77 25.99
N ILE A 156 11.88 -0.39 26.51
CA ILE A 156 11.39 -0.54 27.88
C ILE A 156 12.46 -0.12 28.91
N VAL A 157 13.70 -0.57 28.72
CA VAL A 157 14.81 -0.20 29.61
C VAL A 157 15.05 1.31 29.59
N ASN A 158 15.07 1.91 28.40
CA ASN A 158 15.28 3.36 28.28
C ASN A 158 14.12 4.15 28.89
N LEU A 159 12.87 3.73 28.67
CA LEU A 159 11.70 4.36 29.26
C LEU A 159 11.75 4.32 30.78
N LYS A 160 12.07 3.18 31.39
CA LYS A 160 12.21 3.04 32.84
C LYS A 160 13.29 4.01 33.42
N LYS A 161 14.43 4.12 32.69
CA LYS A 161 15.49 5.06 33.09
C LYS A 161 15.05 6.53 33.02
N MET A 162 14.28 6.90 31.99
CA MET A 162 13.77 8.28 31.86
C MET A 162 12.73 8.62 32.93
N LEU A 163 11.79 7.70 33.17
CA LEU A 163 10.81 7.86 34.25
C LEU A 163 11.47 7.99 35.62
N ALA A 164 12.52 7.20 35.89
CA ALA A 164 13.30 7.31 37.15
C ALA A 164 14.02 8.66 37.31
N LYS A 165 14.31 9.37 36.21
CA LYS A 165 14.86 10.72 36.21
C LYS A 165 13.80 11.82 36.34
N GLY A 166 12.52 11.47 36.41
CA GLY A 166 11.42 12.41 36.50
C GLY A 166 10.96 12.98 35.13
N GLU A 167 11.41 12.40 34.01
CA GLU A 167 10.97 12.81 32.68
C GLU A 167 9.52 12.42 32.45
N ASP A 168 8.69 13.32 31.97
CA ASP A 168 7.26 13.14 31.74
C ASP A 168 6.90 12.89 30.25
N ARG A 169 7.90 13.03 29.35
CA ARG A 169 7.73 12.90 27.90
C ARG A 169 8.83 12.07 27.28
N VAL A 170 8.45 11.16 26.42
CA VAL A 170 9.38 10.28 25.69
C VAL A 170 8.95 10.15 24.23
N LEU A 171 9.90 10.21 23.31
CA LEU A 171 9.68 10.00 21.89
C LEU A 171 10.35 8.70 21.44
N LEU A 172 9.55 7.77 20.87
CA LEU A 172 10.05 6.56 20.21
C LEU A 172 10.03 6.74 18.69
N ILE A 173 11.21 6.82 18.09
CA ILE A 173 11.38 6.83 16.63
C ILE A 173 11.75 5.41 16.17
N SER A 174 10.96 4.84 15.27
CA SER A 174 11.18 3.49 14.77
C SER A 174 10.52 3.33 13.40
N SER A 175 11.08 2.47 12.54
CA SER A 175 10.56 2.17 11.19
C SER A 175 9.15 1.60 11.22
N THR A 176 8.47 1.61 10.07
CA THR A 176 7.18 0.92 9.90
C THR A 176 7.36 -0.59 10.03
N GLY A 177 6.41 -1.28 10.65
CA GLY A 177 6.47 -2.75 10.78
C GLY A 177 7.27 -3.29 11.97
N THR A 178 8.02 -2.46 12.70
CA THR A 178 8.85 -2.89 13.86
C THR A 178 8.06 -3.26 15.12
N GLY A 179 6.73 -3.15 15.09
CA GLY A 179 5.88 -3.49 16.23
C GLY A 179 5.77 -2.39 17.29
N LYS A 180 5.78 -1.10 16.89
CA LYS A 180 5.62 0.06 17.81
C LYS A 180 4.42 -0.04 18.76
N THR A 181 3.29 -0.52 18.27
CA THR A 181 2.08 -0.73 19.09
C THR A 181 2.32 -1.75 20.20
N TYR A 182 3.06 -2.81 19.90
CA TYR A 182 3.45 -3.82 20.88
C TYR A 182 4.52 -3.29 21.85
N ALA A 183 5.46 -2.49 21.34
CA ALA A 183 6.46 -1.84 22.19
C ALA A 183 5.79 -0.97 23.25
N SER A 184 4.79 -0.15 22.88
CA SER A 184 4.04 0.66 23.81
C SER A 184 3.24 -0.18 24.82
N ALA A 185 2.57 -1.26 24.35
CA ALA A 185 1.80 -2.13 25.25
C ALA A 185 2.69 -2.83 26.29
N PHE A 186 3.85 -3.36 25.86
CA PHE A 186 4.82 -3.95 26.79
C PHE A 186 5.39 -2.93 27.77
N ALA A 187 5.75 -1.75 27.29
CA ALA A 187 6.31 -0.69 28.12
C ALA A 187 5.32 -0.22 29.20
N MET A 188 4.04 -0.02 28.84
CA MET A 188 3.01 0.39 29.80
C MET A 188 2.81 -0.69 30.89
N ARG A 189 2.80 -1.97 30.52
CA ARG A 189 2.72 -3.08 31.45
C ARG A 189 3.93 -3.12 32.39
N GLU A 190 5.13 -3.08 31.81
CA GLU A 190 6.38 -3.18 32.57
C GLU A 190 6.66 -1.96 33.46
N CYS A 191 6.10 -0.80 33.14
CA CYS A 191 6.16 0.41 33.97
C CYS A 191 5.00 0.49 34.97
N GLY A 192 4.05 -0.47 34.99
CA GLY A 192 2.98 -0.53 35.98
C GLY A 192 1.87 0.51 35.79
N PHE A 193 1.68 1.07 34.58
CA PHE A 193 0.61 2.02 34.33
C PHE A 193 -0.77 1.35 34.41
N LYS A 194 -1.64 1.85 35.29
CA LYS A 194 -2.99 1.31 35.48
C LYS A 194 -4.00 1.83 34.46
N ARG A 195 -3.79 3.01 33.90
CA ARG A 195 -4.66 3.64 32.88
C ARG A 195 -3.80 4.20 31.76
N VAL A 196 -4.17 3.89 30.53
CA VAL A 196 -3.45 4.33 29.33
C VAL A 196 -4.44 4.91 28.32
N LEU A 197 -4.20 6.14 27.87
CA LEU A 197 -4.92 6.73 26.74
C LEU A 197 -4.08 6.58 25.47
N PHE A 198 -4.59 5.83 24.49
CA PHE A 198 -3.92 5.61 23.21
C PHE A 198 -4.62 6.38 22.09
N LEU A 199 -3.94 7.39 21.55
CA LEU A 199 -4.48 8.26 20.50
C LEU A 199 -3.93 7.87 19.14
N VAL A 200 -4.81 7.62 18.17
CA VAL A 200 -4.48 7.30 16.78
C VAL A 200 -5.46 7.97 15.83
N HIS A 201 -5.01 8.26 14.63
CA HIS A 201 -5.78 8.99 13.62
C HIS A 201 -6.74 8.09 12.78
N ARG A 202 -6.69 6.76 12.92
CA ARG A 202 -7.53 5.81 12.16
C ARG A 202 -8.22 4.82 13.08
N GLY A 203 -9.55 4.67 12.93
CA GLY A 203 -10.35 3.74 13.73
C GLY A 203 -9.92 2.28 13.62
N GLN A 204 -9.37 1.85 12.48
CA GLN A 204 -8.84 0.50 12.32
C GLN A 204 -7.62 0.27 13.22
N LEU A 205 -6.70 1.24 13.29
CA LEU A 205 -5.54 1.19 14.19
C LEU A 205 -5.98 1.20 15.65
N ALA A 206 -7.01 1.96 16.01
CA ALA A 206 -7.57 1.96 17.36
C ALA A 206 -8.08 0.58 17.77
N ARG A 207 -8.84 -0.10 16.90
CA ARG A 207 -9.35 -1.46 17.16
C ARG A 207 -8.20 -2.47 17.32
N GLN A 208 -7.24 -2.46 16.39
CA GLN A 208 -6.08 -3.35 16.44
C GLN A 208 -5.23 -3.12 17.69
N SER A 209 -5.01 -1.86 18.06
CA SER A 209 -4.28 -1.50 19.28
C SER A 209 -5.02 -1.96 20.53
N ARG A 210 -6.35 -1.73 20.61
CA ARG A 210 -7.19 -2.20 21.72
C ARG A 210 -7.08 -3.71 21.92
N GLU A 211 -7.09 -4.51 20.86
CA GLU A 211 -6.90 -5.97 20.95
C GLU A 211 -5.50 -6.32 21.44
N SER A 212 -4.46 -5.62 20.98
CA SER A 212 -3.08 -5.83 21.40
C SER A 212 -2.88 -5.52 22.89
N TYR A 213 -3.54 -4.49 23.39
CA TYR A 213 -3.53 -4.14 24.81
C TYR A 213 -4.36 -5.10 25.66
N ARG A 214 -5.57 -5.52 25.20
CA ARG A 214 -6.42 -6.48 25.94
C ARG A 214 -5.79 -7.86 26.11
N LYS A 215 -5.13 -8.38 25.10
CA LYS A 215 -4.49 -9.70 25.13
C LYS A 215 -3.27 -9.76 26.06
N ARG A 216 -2.77 -8.63 26.55
CA ARG A 216 -1.48 -8.54 27.28
C ARG A 216 -1.50 -7.75 28.56
N THR A 217 -2.51 -7.02 28.78
CA THR A 217 -2.70 -6.28 30.02
C THR A 217 -4.00 -6.77 30.63
N ILE A 218 -3.94 -7.36 31.81
CA ILE A 218 -5.11 -7.56 32.67
C ILE A 218 -5.51 -6.16 33.18
N ILE A 219 -5.95 -5.31 32.27
CA ILE A 219 -6.50 -4.00 32.59
C ILE A 219 -7.91 -4.00 32.03
N GLY A 220 -8.90 -4.02 32.91
CA GLY A 220 -10.28 -3.80 32.56
C GLY A 220 -10.40 -2.49 31.78
N CYS A 221 -10.98 -2.56 30.59
CA CYS A 221 -11.43 -1.35 29.90
C CYS A 221 -12.65 -0.81 30.61
N LEU A 222 -12.60 0.43 31.03
CA LEU A 222 -13.77 1.28 31.25
C LEU A 222 -14.39 1.64 29.90
#